data_9cf1fddf9183cf1244ee24062798a33b
#
_entry.id   9cf1fddf9183cf1244ee24062798a33b
#
_cell.length_a   1.000
_cell.length_b   1.000
_cell.length_c   1.000
_cell.angle_alpha   90.00
_cell.angle_beta   90.00
_cell.angle_gamma   90.00
#
_symmetry.space_group_name_H-M   'P 1'
#
loop_
_entity.id
_entity.type
_entity.pdbx_description
1 polymer ?
#
loop_
_entity_poly.entity_id
_entity_poly.type
_entity_poly.pdbx_seq_one_letter_code
_entity_poly.pdbx_strand_id
1 'polypeptide(L)'
;REGSAIEDFKRPDRVVIGADTERAAQAVGTLYRPLFLRDTPIIYTSLESAELIKYAANTFLATKITFINEFADLCEKVGADVQDVAKGIGLDGRIGSKFLHAGPGYGGSCFPKDTEALVRSARDADAPISIVEQVITVNANRKEAMARKIIDACGGDVSGKTVAVLGL
;
A
#
# COMPACT_ATOMS: atom_id res chain seq x y z
N ARG A 1 10.76 -3.63 2.66
CA ARG A 1 9.78 -3.20 3.67
C ARG A 1 10.52 -2.67 4.88
N GLU A 2 10.00 -1.61 5.47
CA GLU A 2 10.51 -1.08 6.72
C GLU A 2 10.46 -2.14 7.83
N GLY A 3 11.52 -2.27 8.62
CA GLY A 3 11.65 -3.33 9.64
C GLY A 3 12.00 -4.73 9.12
N SER A 4 11.96 -4.98 7.81
CA SER A 4 12.23 -6.30 7.20
C SER A 4 13.27 -6.26 6.07
N ALA A 5 14.06 -5.20 5.98
CA ALA A 5 14.96 -4.96 4.83
C ALA A 5 15.94 -6.11 4.57
N ILE A 6 16.50 -6.73 5.62
CA ILE A 6 17.45 -7.85 5.49
C ILE A 6 16.75 -9.09 4.92
N GLU A 7 15.56 -9.44 5.41
CA GLU A 7 14.81 -10.60 4.93
C GLU A 7 14.27 -10.36 3.52
N ASP A 8 13.77 -9.16 3.23
CA ASP A 8 13.31 -8.78 1.89
C ASP A 8 14.44 -8.81 0.86
N PHE A 9 15.67 -8.46 1.27
CA PHE A 9 16.85 -8.58 0.41
C PHE A 9 17.29 -10.03 0.22
N LYS A 10 17.29 -10.84 1.28
CA LYS A 10 17.72 -12.25 1.22
C LYS A 10 16.69 -13.17 0.57
N ARG A 11 15.40 -12.84 0.66
CA ARG A 11 14.27 -13.67 0.19
C ARG A 11 13.22 -12.80 -0.50
N PRO A 12 13.55 -12.11 -1.60
CA PRO A 12 12.59 -11.30 -2.31
C PRO A 12 11.57 -12.17 -3.06
N ASP A 13 10.33 -11.69 -3.15
CA ASP A 13 9.30 -12.32 -4.00
C ASP A 13 9.67 -12.24 -5.49
N ARG A 14 10.38 -11.19 -5.87
CA ARG A 14 10.95 -10.95 -7.21
C ARG A 14 12.07 -9.93 -7.15
N VAL A 15 12.92 -9.91 -8.16
CA VAL A 15 13.89 -8.83 -8.41
C VAL A 15 13.53 -8.14 -9.71
N VAL A 16 13.53 -6.82 -9.72
CA VAL A 16 13.31 -6.01 -10.93
C VAL A 16 14.58 -5.23 -11.20
N ILE A 17 15.13 -5.37 -12.39
CA ILE A 17 16.35 -4.71 -12.84
C ILE A 17 16.02 -3.85 -14.05
N GLY A 18 16.10 -2.53 -13.87
CA GLY A 18 16.05 -1.57 -14.96
C GLY A 18 17.45 -1.28 -15.47
N ALA A 19 17.66 -1.35 -16.78
CA ALA A 19 18.96 -1.05 -17.37
C ALA A 19 18.81 -0.61 -18.83
N ASP A 20 19.69 0.31 -19.27
CA ASP A 20 19.74 0.80 -20.66
C ASP A 20 20.44 -0.15 -21.61
N THR A 21 21.25 -1.08 -21.10
CA THR A 21 22.01 -2.03 -21.90
C THR A 21 21.92 -3.44 -21.32
N GLU A 22 21.94 -4.45 -22.22
CA GLU A 22 21.96 -5.85 -21.80
C GLU A 22 23.18 -6.18 -20.93
N ARG A 23 24.34 -5.59 -21.21
CA ARG A 23 25.56 -5.75 -20.40
C ARG A 23 25.34 -5.28 -18.97
N ALA A 24 24.69 -4.13 -18.76
CA ALA A 24 24.38 -3.60 -17.42
C ALA A 24 23.37 -4.50 -16.70
N ALA A 25 22.32 -4.92 -17.41
CA ALA A 25 21.30 -5.83 -16.88
C ALA A 25 21.91 -7.15 -16.39
N GLN A 26 22.76 -7.77 -17.21
CA GLN A 26 23.45 -9.02 -16.87
C GLN A 26 24.44 -8.85 -15.71
N ALA A 27 25.20 -7.76 -15.68
CA ALA A 27 26.14 -7.47 -14.60
C ALA A 27 25.42 -7.38 -13.25
N VAL A 28 24.34 -6.60 -13.19
CA VAL A 28 23.52 -6.47 -11.97
C VAL A 28 22.83 -7.80 -11.62
N GLY A 29 22.27 -8.51 -12.61
CA GLY A 29 21.65 -9.82 -12.40
C GLY A 29 22.61 -10.84 -11.81
N THR A 30 23.89 -10.81 -12.22
CA THR A 30 24.93 -11.69 -11.67
C THR A 30 25.17 -11.45 -10.17
N LEU A 31 25.07 -10.20 -9.70
CA LEU A 31 25.22 -9.86 -8.27
C LEU A 31 24.11 -10.50 -7.42
N TYR A 32 22.92 -10.64 -7.98
CA TYR A 32 21.78 -11.25 -7.28
C TYR A 32 21.75 -12.78 -7.36
N ARG A 33 22.48 -13.39 -8.30
CA ARG A 33 22.50 -14.84 -8.50
C ARG A 33 22.81 -15.65 -7.24
N PRO A 34 23.79 -15.28 -6.38
CA PRO A 34 24.09 -16.04 -5.16
C PRO A 34 22.95 -16.04 -4.13
N LEU A 35 22.02 -15.10 -4.22
CA LEU A 35 20.88 -14.97 -3.33
C LEU A 35 19.69 -15.85 -3.76
N PHE A 36 19.72 -16.39 -4.98
CA PHE A 36 18.60 -17.13 -5.59
C PHE A 36 18.79 -18.64 -5.59
N LEU A 37 19.02 -19.21 -4.43
CA LEU A 37 18.94 -20.66 -4.26
C LEU A 37 17.50 -21.20 -4.39
N ARG A 38 16.51 -20.36 -4.73
CA ARG A 38 15.08 -20.67 -4.76
C ARG A 38 14.37 -19.91 -5.88
N ASP A 39 14.57 -20.21 -7.12
CA ASP A 39 13.74 -19.79 -8.28
C ASP A 39 13.04 -18.41 -8.20
N THR A 40 13.65 -17.42 -7.53
CA THR A 40 13.07 -16.07 -7.46
C THR A 40 13.13 -15.43 -8.84
N PRO A 41 12.00 -15.02 -9.43
CA PRO A 41 11.98 -14.45 -10.76
C PRO A 41 12.76 -13.13 -10.81
N ILE A 42 13.62 -12.98 -11.82
CA ILE A 42 14.28 -11.72 -12.16
C ILE A 42 13.61 -11.16 -13.40
N ILE A 43 13.11 -9.93 -13.28
CA ILE A 43 12.50 -9.19 -14.38
C ILE A 43 13.53 -8.15 -14.87
N TYR A 44 13.90 -8.24 -16.14
CA TYR A 44 14.75 -7.25 -16.81
C TYR A 44 13.85 -6.32 -17.62
N THR A 45 14.03 -5.02 -17.47
CA THR A 45 13.18 -4.02 -18.12
C THR A 45 13.92 -2.67 -18.28
N SER A 46 13.27 -1.64 -18.85
CA SER A 46 13.83 -0.30 -18.92
C SER A 46 13.91 0.34 -17.53
N LEU A 47 14.68 1.40 -17.40
CA LEU A 47 14.81 2.19 -16.16
C LEU A 47 13.45 2.71 -15.71
N GLU A 48 12.70 3.33 -16.61
CA GLU A 48 11.39 3.93 -16.34
C GLU A 48 10.38 2.86 -15.89
N SER A 49 10.37 1.70 -16.54
CA SER A 49 9.48 0.60 -16.16
C SER A 49 9.83 0.04 -14.78
N ALA A 50 11.11 -0.10 -14.45
CA ALA A 50 11.55 -0.57 -13.14
C ALA A 50 11.11 0.39 -12.03
N GLU A 51 11.24 1.70 -12.24
CA GLU A 51 10.77 2.72 -11.31
C GLU A 51 9.25 2.68 -11.15
N LEU A 52 8.50 2.67 -12.27
CA LEU A 52 7.04 2.61 -12.25
C LEU A 52 6.50 1.35 -11.59
N ILE A 53 7.13 0.19 -11.75
CA ILE A 53 6.72 -1.05 -11.07
C ILE A 53 6.69 -0.87 -9.55
N LYS A 54 7.67 -0.16 -8.98
CA LYS A 54 7.71 0.10 -7.53
C LYS A 54 6.55 0.99 -7.09
N TYR A 55 6.32 2.10 -7.79
CA TYR A 55 5.23 3.01 -7.49
C TYR A 55 3.86 2.36 -7.69
N ALA A 56 3.66 1.67 -8.80
CA ALA A 56 2.41 0.97 -9.10
C ALA A 56 2.06 -0.08 -8.03
N ALA A 57 3.06 -0.86 -7.59
CA ALA A 57 2.84 -1.85 -6.54
C ALA A 57 2.40 -1.19 -5.22
N ASN A 58 3.11 -0.16 -4.75
CA ASN A 58 2.77 0.50 -3.50
C ASN A 58 1.40 1.21 -3.57
N THR A 59 1.11 1.84 -4.68
CA THR A 59 -0.16 2.53 -4.93
C THR A 59 -1.32 1.55 -4.97
N PHE A 60 -1.14 0.39 -5.60
CA PHE A 60 -2.16 -0.66 -5.62
C PHE A 60 -2.44 -1.20 -4.21
N LEU A 61 -1.41 -1.39 -3.39
CA LEU A 61 -1.59 -1.81 -2.00
C LEU A 61 -2.31 -0.74 -1.16
N ALA A 62 -1.98 0.53 -1.34
CA ALA A 62 -2.69 1.66 -0.72
C ALA A 62 -4.17 1.70 -1.15
N THR A 63 -4.45 1.41 -2.42
CA THR A 63 -5.82 1.29 -2.94
C THR A 63 -6.59 0.17 -2.26
N LYS A 64 -5.99 -1.01 -2.08
CA LYS A 64 -6.62 -2.13 -1.36
C LYS A 64 -7.00 -1.77 0.08
N ILE A 65 -6.09 -1.08 0.79
CA ILE A 65 -6.36 -0.62 2.17
C ILE A 65 -7.49 0.40 2.17
N THR A 66 -7.47 1.37 1.27
CA THR A 66 -8.51 2.40 1.17
C THR A 66 -9.86 1.77 0.84
N PHE A 67 -9.89 0.83 -0.11
CA PHE A 67 -11.08 0.09 -0.51
C PHE A 67 -11.72 -0.64 0.69
N ILE A 68 -10.96 -1.44 1.43
CA ILE A 68 -11.52 -2.19 2.56
C ILE A 68 -11.92 -1.26 3.71
N ASN A 69 -11.30 -0.09 3.83
CA ASN A 69 -11.68 0.92 4.80
C ASN A 69 -13.04 1.54 4.51
N GLU A 70 -13.37 1.82 3.24
CA GLU A 70 -14.70 2.29 2.83
C GLU A 70 -15.75 1.19 3.07
N PHE A 71 -15.42 -0.07 2.79
CA PHE A 71 -16.29 -1.19 3.12
C PHE A 71 -16.52 -1.34 4.62
N ALA A 72 -15.53 -1.03 5.47
CA ALA A 72 -15.72 -1.05 6.91
C ALA A 72 -16.78 -0.03 7.35
N ASP A 73 -16.75 1.19 6.80
CA ASP A 73 -17.76 2.21 7.11
C ASP A 73 -19.16 1.81 6.60
N LEU A 74 -19.23 1.16 5.44
CA LEU A 74 -20.49 0.61 4.94
C LEU A 74 -21.01 -0.54 5.84
N CYS A 75 -20.14 -1.48 6.21
CA CYS A 75 -20.49 -2.59 7.10
C CYS A 75 -21.07 -2.11 8.43
N GLU A 76 -20.47 -1.08 9.04
CA GLU A 76 -21.02 -0.47 10.26
C GLU A 76 -22.46 0.06 10.10
N LYS A 77 -22.82 0.54 8.91
CA LYS A 77 -24.16 1.08 8.62
C LYS A 77 -25.20 0.01 8.32
N VAL A 78 -24.78 -1.10 7.69
CA VAL A 78 -25.69 -2.16 7.27
C VAL A 78 -25.70 -3.37 8.20
N GLY A 79 -24.89 -3.35 9.28
CA GLY A 79 -24.81 -4.45 10.25
C GLY A 79 -24.02 -5.65 9.75
N ALA A 80 -23.09 -5.48 8.80
CA ALA A 80 -22.20 -6.51 8.32
C ALA A 80 -20.85 -6.49 9.06
N ASP A 81 -20.10 -7.60 8.98
CA ASP A 81 -18.73 -7.69 9.50
C ASP A 81 -17.71 -7.51 8.36
N VAL A 82 -16.89 -6.46 8.45
CA VAL A 82 -15.84 -6.20 7.47
C VAL A 82 -14.78 -7.29 7.43
N GLN A 83 -14.55 -8.03 8.52
CA GLN A 83 -13.58 -9.14 8.55
C GLN A 83 -14.09 -10.31 7.70
N ASP A 84 -15.38 -10.60 7.76
CA ASP A 84 -16.01 -11.62 6.91
C ASP A 84 -15.99 -11.21 5.43
N VAL A 85 -16.27 -9.93 5.14
CA VAL A 85 -16.16 -9.38 3.78
C VAL A 85 -14.74 -9.50 3.27
N ALA A 86 -13.72 -9.04 4.04
CA ALA A 86 -12.32 -9.11 3.68
C ALA A 86 -11.85 -10.55 3.46
N LYS A 87 -12.27 -11.48 4.33
CA LYS A 87 -11.99 -12.91 4.20
C LYS A 87 -12.65 -13.49 2.94
N GLY A 88 -13.91 -13.17 2.71
CA GLY A 88 -14.67 -13.68 1.56
C GLY A 88 -14.04 -13.27 0.23
N ILE A 89 -13.79 -11.97 0.02
CA ILE A 89 -13.13 -11.50 -1.21
C ILE A 89 -11.68 -11.92 -1.31
N GLY A 90 -10.99 -12.03 -0.16
CA GLY A 90 -9.57 -12.41 -0.11
C GLY A 90 -9.28 -13.86 -0.48
N LEU A 91 -10.29 -14.75 -0.42
CA LEU A 91 -10.19 -16.14 -0.90
C LEU A 91 -10.18 -16.23 -2.43
N ASP A 92 -10.66 -15.22 -3.15
CA ASP A 92 -10.51 -15.15 -4.60
C ASP A 92 -9.04 -14.91 -4.94
N GLY A 93 -8.40 -15.87 -5.63
CA GLY A 93 -6.99 -15.80 -6.01
C GLY A 93 -6.62 -14.59 -6.89
N ARG A 94 -7.61 -13.98 -7.57
CA ARG A 94 -7.41 -12.75 -8.36
C ARG A 94 -7.24 -11.52 -7.46
N ILE A 95 -7.78 -11.54 -6.25
CA ILE A 95 -7.74 -10.45 -5.27
C ILE A 95 -6.65 -10.69 -4.24
N GLY A 96 -6.66 -11.87 -3.61
CA GLY A 96 -5.74 -12.25 -2.55
C GLY A 96 -6.02 -11.53 -1.21
N SER A 97 -5.72 -12.18 -0.10
CA SER A 97 -6.08 -11.74 1.25
C SER A 97 -5.20 -10.62 1.82
N LYS A 98 -4.01 -10.40 1.25
CA LYS A 98 -3.07 -9.39 1.78
C LYS A 98 -3.59 -7.97 1.52
N PHE A 99 -3.37 -7.07 2.50
CA PHE A 99 -3.76 -5.66 2.44
C PHE A 99 -5.28 -5.41 2.41
N LEU A 100 -6.06 -6.32 2.98
CA LEU A 100 -7.51 -6.18 3.19
C LEU A 100 -7.86 -6.05 4.69
N HIS A 101 -6.98 -5.48 5.49
CA HIS A 101 -7.24 -5.21 6.91
C HIS A 101 -7.74 -3.77 7.06
N ALA A 102 -8.99 -3.62 7.50
CA ALA A 102 -9.57 -2.32 7.78
C ALA A 102 -8.90 -1.69 9.03
N GLY A 103 -8.73 -0.38 8.98
CA GLY A 103 -8.08 0.38 10.03
C GLY A 103 -8.30 1.89 9.89
N PRO A 104 -7.54 2.73 10.60
CA PRO A 104 -7.71 4.18 10.58
C PRO A 104 -7.19 4.86 9.30
N GLY A 105 -6.63 4.11 8.39
CA GLY A 105 -6.02 4.56 7.15
C GLY A 105 -4.60 4.01 7.01
N TYR A 106 -4.03 4.15 5.82
CA TYR A 106 -2.61 3.85 5.63
C TYR A 106 -1.74 5.03 6.06
N GLY A 107 -0.54 4.72 6.49
CA GLY A 107 0.49 5.65 6.90
C GLY A 107 1.87 5.08 6.62
N GLY A 108 2.82 5.36 7.52
CA GLY A 108 4.21 4.95 7.39
C GLY A 108 5.00 5.81 6.40
N SER A 109 6.26 5.44 6.17
CA SER A 109 7.18 6.23 5.35
C SER A 109 7.00 6.01 3.83
N CYS A 110 6.39 4.89 3.40
CA CYS A 110 6.35 4.50 2.00
C CYS A 110 5.07 4.93 1.28
N PHE A 111 3.89 4.52 1.77
CA PHE A 111 2.64 4.73 1.04
C PHE A 111 2.30 6.20 0.79
N PRO A 112 2.33 7.11 1.78
CA PRO A 112 2.02 8.51 1.52
C PRO A 112 2.98 9.12 0.51
N LYS A 113 4.28 8.97 0.74
CA LYS A 113 5.32 9.53 -0.12
C LYS A 113 5.24 9.01 -1.56
N ASP A 114 5.07 7.70 -1.73
CA ASP A 114 5.08 7.08 -3.06
C ASP A 114 3.80 7.39 -3.85
N THR A 115 2.64 7.47 -3.19
CA THR A 115 1.38 7.86 -3.85
C THR A 115 1.41 9.31 -4.30
N GLU A 116 1.88 10.23 -3.45
CA GLU A 116 1.99 11.65 -3.76
C GLU A 116 3.01 11.91 -4.88
N ALA A 117 4.19 11.27 -4.82
CA ALA A 117 5.22 11.39 -5.84
C ALA A 117 4.72 10.89 -7.20
N LEU A 118 4.00 9.75 -7.23
CA LEU A 118 3.45 9.21 -8.46
C LEU A 118 2.39 10.15 -9.07
N VAL A 119 1.49 10.71 -8.26
CA VAL A 119 0.48 11.67 -8.73
C VAL A 119 1.15 12.90 -9.34
N ARG A 120 2.20 13.42 -8.68
CA ARG A 120 2.96 14.56 -9.21
C ARG A 120 3.61 14.22 -10.55
N SER A 121 4.35 13.11 -10.63
CA SER A 121 5.00 12.69 -11.88
C SER A 121 4.01 12.46 -13.01
N ALA A 122 2.83 11.90 -12.71
CA ALA A 122 1.78 11.67 -13.68
C ALA A 122 1.21 12.98 -14.22
N ARG A 123 1.03 14.00 -13.37
CA ARG A 123 0.59 15.35 -13.80
C ARG A 123 1.66 16.03 -14.64
N ASP A 124 2.93 15.94 -14.26
CA ASP A 124 4.06 16.51 -15.00
C ASP A 124 4.20 15.88 -16.41
N ALA A 125 3.71 14.64 -16.56
CA ALA A 125 3.67 13.90 -17.83
C ALA A 125 2.33 14.03 -18.60
N ASP A 126 1.44 14.94 -18.21
CA ASP A 126 0.09 15.09 -18.80
C ASP A 126 -0.74 13.79 -18.82
N ALA A 127 -0.50 12.89 -17.87
CA ALA A 127 -1.18 11.61 -17.74
C ALA A 127 -1.74 11.41 -16.31
N PRO A 128 -2.72 12.20 -15.86
CA PRO A 128 -3.21 12.17 -14.50
C PRO A 128 -3.81 10.80 -14.12
N ILE A 129 -3.53 10.34 -12.92
CA ILE A 129 -3.98 9.05 -12.37
C ILE A 129 -5.07 9.28 -11.30
N SER A 130 -6.29 9.58 -11.74
CA SER A 130 -7.42 10.01 -10.90
C SER A 130 -7.78 9.02 -9.79
N ILE A 131 -7.63 7.71 -10.00
CA ILE A 131 -7.87 6.69 -8.96
C ILE A 131 -6.93 6.91 -7.78
N VAL A 132 -5.64 7.17 -8.03
CA VAL A 132 -4.65 7.39 -6.98
C VAL A 132 -4.89 8.69 -6.24
N GLU A 133 -5.25 9.75 -6.96
CA GLU A 133 -5.63 11.02 -6.36
C GLU A 133 -6.80 10.85 -5.40
N GLN A 134 -7.81 10.07 -5.81
CA GLN A 134 -8.95 9.76 -4.96
C GLN A 134 -8.55 8.91 -3.74
N VAL A 135 -7.67 7.93 -3.90
CA VAL A 135 -7.16 7.11 -2.78
C VAL A 135 -6.48 7.98 -1.72
N ILE A 136 -5.66 8.96 -2.12
CA ILE A 136 -5.02 9.90 -1.20
C ILE A 136 -6.08 10.71 -0.43
N THR A 137 -7.06 11.25 -1.15
CA THR A 137 -8.14 12.05 -0.58
C THR A 137 -8.99 11.26 0.42
N VAL A 138 -9.42 10.06 0.03
CA VAL A 138 -10.23 9.18 0.90
C VAL A 138 -9.45 8.77 2.14
N ASN A 139 -8.16 8.46 2.01
CA ASN A 139 -7.32 8.11 3.15
C ASN A 139 -7.15 9.29 4.14
N ALA A 140 -6.99 10.51 3.66
CA ALA A 140 -6.93 11.70 4.49
C ALA A 140 -8.25 11.92 5.26
N ASN A 141 -9.38 11.87 4.55
CA ASN A 141 -10.71 12.01 5.14
C ASN A 141 -10.99 10.94 6.20
N ARG A 142 -10.53 9.69 5.97
CA ARG A 142 -10.69 8.62 6.95
C ARG A 142 -9.95 8.91 8.24
N LYS A 143 -8.71 9.40 8.17
CA LYS A 143 -7.95 9.76 9.38
C LYS A 143 -8.67 10.80 10.22
N GLU A 144 -9.25 11.81 9.57
CA GLU A 144 -10.08 12.81 10.27
C GLU A 144 -11.37 12.20 10.84
N ALA A 145 -11.99 11.27 10.11
CA ALA A 145 -13.19 10.58 10.58
C ALA A 145 -12.93 9.73 11.83
N MET A 146 -11.72 9.23 12.05
CA MET A 146 -11.38 8.52 13.29
C MET A 146 -11.46 9.44 14.51
N ALA A 147 -11.03 10.69 14.40
CA ALA A 147 -11.18 11.65 15.48
C ALA A 147 -12.67 11.88 15.83
N ARG A 148 -13.53 12.01 14.82
CA ARG A 148 -14.98 12.12 15.02
C ARG A 148 -15.56 10.87 15.70
N LYS A 149 -15.18 9.67 15.26
CA LYS A 149 -15.61 8.42 15.91
C LYS A 149 -15.23 8.36 17.41
N ILE A 150 -14.04 8.85 17.77
CA ILE A 150 -13.61 8.92 19.18
C ILE A 150 -14.49 9.91 19.95
N ILE A 151 -14.74 11.09 19.41
CA ILE A 151 -15.59 12.10 20.03
C ILE A 151 -17.00 11.55 20.25
N ASP A 152 -17.59 10.92 19.23
CA ASP A 152 -18.92 10.32 19.29
C ASP A 152 -18.99 9.19 20.34
N ALA A 153 -17.98 8.32 20.38
CA ALA A 153 -17.88 7.25 21.40
C ALA A 153 -17.75 7.82 22.84
N CYS A 154 -17.25 9.05 22.97
CA CYS A 154 -17.18 9.77 24.23
C CYS A 154 -18.47 10.53 24.58
N GLY A 155 -19.52 10.43 23.79
CA GLY A 155 -20.80 11.14 23.99
C GLY A 155 -20.78 12.57 23.48
N GLY A 156 -19.94 12.88 22.49
CA GLY A 156 -19.87 14.20 21.85
C GLY A 156 -18.94 15.22 22.53
N ASP A 157 -18.45 14.93 23.73
CA ASP A 157 -17.50 15.80 24.46
C ASP A 157 -16.33 14.95 25.01
N VAL A 158 -15.12 15.38 24.71
CA VAL A 158 -13.86 14.77 25.18
C VAL A 158 -13.16 15.58 26.26
N SER A 159 -13.75 16.71 26.69
CA SER A 159 -13.18 17.58 27.71
C SER A 159 -12.96 16.83 29.02
N GLY A 160 -11.75 16.89 29.56
CA GLY A 160 -11.35 16.20 30.79
C GLY A 160 -11.25 14.68 30.70
N LYS A 161 -11.43 14.09 29.54
CA LYS A 161 -11.27 12.64 29.30
C LYS A 161 -9.83 12.29 28.90
N THR A 162 -9.38 11.12 29.30
CA THR A 162 -8.09 10.58 28.89
C THR A 162 -8.32 9.52 27.82
N VAL A 163 -7.64 9.66 26.67
CA VAL A 163 -7.66 8.71 25.57
C VAL A 163 -6.29 8.04 25.49
N ALA A 164 -6.23 6.71 25.60
CA ALA A 164 -5.01 5.96 25.39
C ALA A 164 -4.90 5.55 23.91
N VAL A 165 -3.76 5.88 23.29
CA VAL A 165 -3.42 5.45 21.94
C VAL A 165 -2.39 4.32 22.04
N LEU A 166 -2.72 3.16 21.48
CA LEU A 166 -1.85 1.98 21.47
C LEU A 166 -1.19 1.87 20.09
N GLY A 167 0.11 2.06 20.04
CA GLY A 167 0.93 2.06 18.83
C GLY A 167 1.03 3.43 18.17
N LEU A 168 2.23 3.91 18.05
CA LEU A 168 2.62 5.15 17.36
C LEU A 168 3.64 4.84 16.27
#